data_e235489de7508db95dca4274737bf6a8
#
_entry.id   e235489de7508db95dca4274737bf6a8
#
_cell.length_a   1.000
_cell.length_b   1.000
_cell.length_c   1.000
_cell.angle_alpha   90.00
_cell.angle_beta   90.00
_cell.angle_gamma   90.00
#
_symmetry.space_group_name_H-M   'P 1'
#
loop_
_entity.id
_entity.type
_entity.pdbx_description
1 polymer ?
#
loop_
_entity_poly.entity_id
_entity_poly.type
_entity_poly.pdbx_seq_one_letter_code
_entity_poly.pdbx_strand_id
1 'polypeptide(L)'
;MKSIGYAAPGALEGEYRSVSLEDFYNELEAQLGSILHALGSQLSAEESREVSHFVDVGEYGLALQTLTDLLIEERKKLSIGTYNDLVGVAKRMGIEREIALEDLEGCVYDDG
;
A
#
# COMPACT_ATOMS: atom_id res chain seq x y z
N MET A 1 34.06 1.35 10.74
CA MET A 1 34.23 0.93 10.90
C MET A 1 34.15 0.80 10.57
N LYS A 2 33.88 0.85 10.39
CA LYS A 2 33.84 0.47 10.21
C LYS A 2 33.45 0.37 9.84
N SER A 3 32.97 0.62 9.64
CA SER A 3 32.78 0.25 9.46
C SER A 3 32.47 0.27 9.04
N ILE A 4 32.01 0.48 8.93
CA ILE A 4 31.90 0.16 8.79
C ILE A 4 31.64 0.11 8.66
N GLY A 5 31.16 0.31 8.45
CA GLY A 5 31.14 -0.06 8.59
C GLY A 5 30.90 -0.09 8.45
N TYR A 6 30.54 -0.05 8.14
CA TYR A 6 30.52 -0.40 8.28
C TYR A 6 30.22 -0.60 8.74
N ALA A 7 29.43 -0.09 8.79
CA ALA A 7 29.42 -0.56 9.36
C ALA A 7 29.35 -0.63 9.70
N ALA A 8 28.79 -0.46 9.67
CA ALA A 8 28.93 -0.86 10.16
C ALA A 8 28.86 -0.94 10.36
N PRO A 9 28.41 -0.99 10.41
CA PRO A 9 28.37 -1.43 10.78
C PRO A 9 28.14 -1.69 10.87
N GLY A 10 27.72 -1.62 10.79
CA GLY A 10 27.60 -2.13 11.09
C GLY A 10 27.25 -2.38 11.04
N ALA A 11 27.13 -2.33 11.11
CA ALA A 11 26.86 -2.75 11.19
C ALA A 11 26.50 -2.83 10.98
N LEU A 12 26.47 -2.82 10.79
CA LEU A 12 26.31 -3.13 10.63
C LEU A 12 26.03 -3.22 10.09
N GLU A 13 25.87 -3.15 9.78
CA GLU A 13 25.70 -3.45 9.32
C GLU A 13 25.26 -3.78 8.95
N GLY A 14 25.17 -4.01 8.81
CA GLY A 14 24.65 -4.43 8.50
C GLY A 14 24.02 -4.72 8.47
N GLU A 15 23.97 -5.07 8.78
CA GLU A 15 23.16 -5.20 8.80
C GLU A 15 22.45 -4.61 8.98
N TYR A 16 22.39 -4.18 9.18
CA TYR A 16 21.73 -3.47 9.28
C TYR A 16 20.99 -3.01 8.68
N ARG A 17 20.68 -3.00 8.53
CA ARG A 17 20.05 -2.57 7.95
C ARG A 17 19.12 -2.87 7.67
N SER A 18 18.97 -3.17 8.36
CA SER A 18 18.22 -3.31 7.65
C SER A 18 17.15 -4.21 7.43
N VAL A 19 16.05 -3.74 7.15
CA VAL A 19 14.92 -4.49 6.67
C VAL A 19 15.27 -4.99 5.28
N SER A 20 15.14 -6.29 5.05
CA SER A 20 15.39 -6.85 3.74
C SER A 20 14.25 -6.43 2.80
N LEU A 21 14.51 -6.53 1.49
CA LEU A 21 13.46 -6.30 0.50
C LEU A 21 12.30 -7.25 0.70
N GLU A 22 12.60 -8.48 1.05
CA GLU A 22 11.55 -9.48 1.30
C GLU A 22 10.63 -9.03 2.43
N ASP A 23 11.21 -8.54 3.51
CA ASP A 23 10.42 -8.04 4.64
C ASP A 23 9.58 -6.85 4.22
N PHE A 24 10.16 -5.96 3.43
CA PHE A 24 9.44 -4.79 2.93
C PHE A 24 8.23 -5.19 2.10
N TYR A 25 8.41 -6.13 1.18
CA TYR A 25 7.31 -6.60 0.33
C TYR A 25 6.26 -7.34 1.14
N ASN A 26 6.71 -8.13 2.13
CA ASN A 26 5.76 -8.82 3.00
C ASN A 26 4.88 -7.82 3.77
N GLU A 27 5.46 -6.71 4.20
CA GLU A 27 4.70 -5.67 4.89
C GLU A 27 3.70 -4.99 3.95
N LEU A 28 4.12 -4.70 2.72
CA LEU A 28 3.21 -4.11 1.73
C LEU A 28 2.05 -5.05 1.45
N GLU A 29 2.36 -6.32 1.30
CA GLU A 29 1.33 -7.32 1.05
C GLU A 29 0.32 -7.38 2.18
N ALA A 30 0.82 -7.35 3.42
CA ALA A 30 -0.05 -7.36 4.59
C ALA A 30 -0.90 -6.10 4.66
N GLN A 31 -0.32 -4.96 4.34
CA GLN A 31 -1.05 -3.69 4.35
C GLN A 31 -2.14 -3.67 3.30
N LEU A 32 -1.83 -4.12 2.08
CA LEU A 32 -2.83 -4.18 1.02
C LEU A 32 -3.94 -5.16 1.36
N GLY A 33 -3.58 -6.31 1.93
CA GLY A 33 -4.57 -7.28 2.38
C GLY A 33 -5.50 -6.70 3.43
N SER A 34 -4.95 -5.93 4.35
CA SER A 34 -5.72 -5.29 5.40
C SER A 34 -6.69 -4.26 4.83
N ILE A 35 -6.23 -3.50 3.83
CA ILE A 35 -7.09 -2.52 3.16
C ILE A 35 -8.23 -3.21 2.42
N LEU A 36 -7.93 -4.30 1.71
CA LEU A 36 -8.96 -5.06 1.01
C LEU A 36 -9.98 -5.62 1.98
N HIS A 37 -9.51 -6.10 3.12
CA HIS A 37 -10.41 -6.61 4.16
C HIS A 37 -11.31 -5.50 4.70
N ALA A 38 -10.73 -4.32 4.94
CA ALA A 38 -11.51 -3.19 5.46
C ALA A 38 -12.57 -2.73 4.47
N LEU A 39 -12.27 -2.78 3.17
CA LEU A 39 -13.25 -2.41 2.15
C LEU A 39 -14.38 -3.43 2.03
N GLY A 40 -14.05 -4.70 2.29
CA GLY A 40 -15.06 -5.75 2.39
C GLY A 40 -15.99 -5.79 1.21
N SER A 41 -17.29 -5.73 1.50
CA SER A 41 -18.31 -5.89 0.46
C SER A 41 -18.44 -4.69 -0.46
N GLN A 42 -17.71 -3.62 -0.22
CA GLN A 42 -17.70 -2.49 -1.16
C GLN A 42 -17.06 -2.88 -2.50
N LEU A 43 -16.23 -3.91 -2.50
CA LEU A 43 -15.65 -4.45 -3.72
C LEU A 43 -16.42 -5.72 -4.10
N SER A 44 -16.68 -5.88 -5.39
CA SER A 44 -17.24 -7.15 -5.87
C SER A 44 -16.17 -8.23 -5.74
N ALA A 45 -16.62 -9.50 -5.79
CA ALA A 45 -15.67 -10.62 -5.76
C ALA A 45 -14.68 -10.53 -6.91
N GLU A 46 -15.14 -10.07 -8.06
CA GLU A 46 -14.31 -9.93 -9.24
C GLU A 46 -13.27 -8.84 -9.06
N GLU A 47 -13.69 -7.67 -8.53
CA GLU A 47 -12.79 -6.57 -8.27
C GLU A 47 -11.73 -6.94 -7.26
N SER A 48 -12.15 -7.60 -6.20
CA SER A 48 -11.24 -8.05 -5.15
C SER A 48 -10.21 -9.04 -5.70
N ARG A 49 -10.66 -9.95 -6.56
CA ARG A 49 -9.76 -10.92 -7.18
C ARG A 49 -8.74 -10.26 -8.09
N GLU A 50 -9.15 -9.24 -8.83
CA GLU A 50 -8.24 -8.54 -9.72
C GLU A 50 -7.12 -7.88 -8.95
N VAL A 51 -7.46 -7.16 -7.89
CA VAL A 51 -6.45 -6.50 -7.06
C VAL A 51 -5.56 -7.54 -6.39
N SER A 52 -6.17 -8.60 -5.85
CA SER A 52 -5.41 -9.66 -5.17
C SER A 52 -4.45 -10.35 -6.13
N HIS A 53 -4.84 -10.50 -7.38
CA HIS A 53 -3.96 -11.13 -8.37
C HIS A 53 -2.67 -10.33 -8.52
N PHE A 54 -2.79 -9.00 -8.63
CA PHE A 54 -1.60 -8.16 -8.73
C PHE A 54 -0.72 -8.27 -7.49
N VAL A 55 -1.34 -8.35 -6.31
CA VAL A 55 -0.59 -8.54 -5.07
C VAL A 55 0.16 -9.87 -5.10
N ASP A 56 -0.54 -10.93 -5.53
CA ASP A 56 0.04 -12.28 -5.53
C ASP A 56 1.23 -12.39 -6.45
N VAL A 57 1.24 -11.66 -7.56
CA VAL A 57 2.36 -11.73 -8.51
C VAL A 57 3.40 -10.64 -8.24
N GLY A 58 3.26 -9.91 -7.13
CA GLY A 58 4.26 -8.93 -6.74
C GLY A 58 4.15 -7.60 -7.44
N GLU A 59 3.06 -7.34 -8.15
CA GLU A 59 2.84 -6.08 -8.85
C GLU A 59 2.07 -5.14 -7.94
N TYR A 60 2.71 -4.73 -6.84
CA TYR A 60 2.04 -3.95 -5.80
C TYR A 60 1.61 -2.57 -6.28
N GLY A 61 2.41 -1.95 -7.17
CA GLY A 61 2.04 -0.65 -7.73
C GLY A 61 0.77 -0.74 -8.55
N LEU A 62 0.67 -1.77 -9.38
CA LEU A 62 -0.53 -1.99 -10.18
C LEU A 62 -1.72 -2.33 -9.29
N ALA A 63 -1.48 -3.10 -8.23
CA ALA A 63 -2.55 -3.43 -7.29
C ALA A 63 -3.14 -2.16 -6.70
N LEU A 64 -2.27 -1.25 -6.24
CA LEU A 64 -2.72 -0.01 -5.62
C LEU A 64 -3.40 0.90 -6.63
N GLN A 65 -2.84 1.04 -7.84
CA GLN A 65 -3.44 1.85 -8.87
C GLN A 65 -4.81 1.33 -9.28
N THR A 66 -4.91 0.02 -9.49
CA THR A 66 -6.19 -0.59 -9.85
C THR A 66 -7.22 -0.36 -8.76
N LEU A 67 -6.82 -0.56 -7.51
CA LEU A 67 -7.73 -0.38 -6.38
C LEU A 67 -8.21 1.07 -6.29
N THR A 68 -7.30 2.03 -6.37
CA THR A 68 -7.68 3.43 -6.25
C THR A 68 -8.55 3.86 -7.42
N ASP A 69 -8.25 3.39 -8.63
CA ASP A 69 -9.08 3.69 -9.79
C ASP A 69 -10.51 3.17 -9.60
N LEU A 70 -10.65 1.95 -9.11
CA LEU A 70 -11.97 1.38 -8.84
C LEU A 70 -12.74 2.22 -7.82
N LEU A 71 -12.05 2.60 -6.75
CA LEU A 71 -12.69 3.38 -5.68
C LEU A 71 -13.18 4.72 -6.20
N ILE A 72 -12.39 5.36 -7.03
CA ILE A 72 -12.72 6.69 -7.55
C ILE A 72 -13.83 6.58 -8.61
N GLU A 73 -13.67 5.67 -9.55
CA GLU A 73 -14.62 5.55 -10.66
C GLU A 73 -16.01 5.16 -10.17
N GLU A 74 -16.08 4.30 -9.17
CA GLU A 74 -17.35 3.83 -8.66
C GLU A 74 -17.82 4.61 -7.45
N ARG A 75 -17.07 5.63 -7.08
CA ARG A 75 -17.41 6.54 -5.98
C ARG A 75 -17.69 5.77 -4.70
N LYS A 76 -16.79 4.83 -4.39
CA LYS A 76 -16.90 4.07 -3.16
C LYS A 76 -16.65 4.98 -1.98
N LYS A 77 -17.30 4.67 -0.86
CA LYS A 77 -17.14 5.47 0.35
C LYS A 77 -15.98 4.96 1.17
N LEU A 78 -15.08 5.87 1.53
CA LEU A 78 -13.90 5.51 2.31
C LEU A 78 -13.97 6.11 3.69
N SER A 79 -13.61 5.32 4.70
CA SER A 79 -13.34 5.87 6.01
C SER A 79 -12.00 6.62 5.95
N ILE A 80 -11.84 7.57 6.87
CA ILE A 80 -10.58 8.31 6.92
C ILE A 80 -9.42 7.36 7.24
N GLY A 81 -9.66 6.31 8.02
CA GLY A 81 -8.63 5.33 8.32
C GLY A 81 -8.15 4.60 7.08
N THR A 82 -9.08 4.13 6.26
CA THR A 82 -8.73 3.43 5.03
C THR A 82 -8.02 4.38 4.05
N TYR A 83 -8.49 5.62 3.95
CA TYR A 83 -7.84 6.61 3.12
C TYR A 83 -6.38 6.81 3.56
N ASN A 84 -6.17 6.98 4.87
CA ASN A 84 -4.82 7.17 5.39
C ASN A 84 -3.93 5.96 5.12
N ASP A 85 -4.49 4.76 5.20
CA ASP A 85 -3.74 3.55 4.90
C ASP A 85 -3.31 3.52 3.43
N LEU A 86 -4.22 3.90 2.53
CA LEU A 86 -3.90 3.95 1.11
C LEU A 86 -2.79 4.96 0.82
N VAL A 87 -2.90 6.14 1.43
CA VAL A 87 -1.86 7.17 1.28
C VAL A 87 -0.53 6.65 1.82
N GLY A 88 -0.56 5.98 2.96
CA GLY A 88 0.64 5.44 3.56
C GLY A 88 1.35 4.43 2.67
N VAL A 89 0.58 3.52 2.07
CA VAL A 89 1.16 2.53 1.16
C VAL A 89 1.74 3.23 -0.08
N ALA A 90 1.01 4.20 -0.65
CA ALA A 90 1.50 4.93 -1.81
C ALA A 90 2.83 5.62 -1.52
N LYS A 91 2.94 6.23 -0.35
CA LYS A 91 4.17 6.90 0.05
C LYS A 91 5.32 5.93 0.24
N ARG A 92 5.04 4.79 0.87
CA ARG A 92 6.07 3.77 1.08
C ARG A 92 6.63 3.26 -0.24
N MET A 93 5.77 3.19 -1.26
CA MET A 93 6.16 2.73 -2.57
C MET A 93 6.70 3.84 -3.47
N GLY A 94 6.60 5.09 -3.02
CA GLY A 94 7.08 6.23 -3.80
C GLY A 94 6.24 6.52 -5.03
N ILE A 95 4.97 6.15 -5.02
CA ILE A 95 4.10 6.32 -6.18
C ILE A 95 2.93 7.25 -5.91
N GLU A 96 3.05 8.13 -4.92
CA GLU A 96 1.92 9.01 -4.59
C GLU A 96 1.55 9.91 -5.76
N ARG A 97 2.47 10.17 -6.68
CA ARG A 97 2.16 11.00 -7.84
C ARG A 97 1.40 10.26 -8.92
N GLU A 98 1.42 8.92 -8.86
CA GLU A 98 0.73 8.09 -9.83
C GLU A 98 -0.65 7.69 -9.38
N ILE A 99 -1.00 8.07 -8.16
CA ILE A 99 -2.30 7.80 -7.57
C ILE A 99 -3.05 9.13 -7.49
N ALA A 100 -4.30 9.15 -7.91
CA ALA A 100 -5.11 10.37 -7.87
C ALA A 100 -5.60 10.61 -6.45
N LEU A 101 -4.67 11.04 -5.57
CA LEU A 101 -4.97 11.18 -4.13
C LEU A 101 -6.04 12.22 -3.86
N GLU A 102 -6.08 13.30 -4.65
CA GLU A 102 -7.12 14.33 -4.47
C GLU A 102 -8.50 13.77 -4.75
N ASP A 103 -8.61 12.99 -5.83
CA ASP A 103 -9.89 12.37 -6.17
C ASP A 103 -10.27 11.33 -5.12
N LEU A 104 -9.28 10.61 -4.61
CA LEU A 104 -9.50 9.62 -3.58
C LEU A 104 -9.98 10.29 -2.28
N GLU A 105 -9.40 11.44 -1.96
CA GLU A 105 -9.83 12.20 -0.79
C GLU A 105 -11.31 12.57 -0.89
N GLY A 106 -11.76 12.84 -2.12
CA GLY A 106 -13.18 13.14 -2.36
C GLY A 106 -14.11 11.99 -2.07
N CYS A 107 -13.56 10.77 -1.94
CA CYS A 107 -14.35 9.59 -1.60
C CYS A 107 -14.50 9.40 -0.09
N VAL A 108 -13.74 10.13 0.72
CA VAL A 108 -13.81 10.01 2.17
C VAL A 108 -15.13 10.62 2.64
N TYR A 109 -15.88 9.83 3.40
CA TYR A 109 -17.15 10.32 3.91
C TYR A 109 -16.96 10.83 5.34
N ASP A 110 -17.78 11.79 5.67
CA ASP A 110 -17.82 12.37 7.01
C ASP A 110 -19.09 11.85 7.69
N ASP A 111 -18.91 10.98 8.67
CA ASP A 111 -20.04 10.40 9.37
C ASP A 111 -20.26 11.05 10.73
N GLY A 112 -19.50 12.11 11.00
CA GLY A 112 -19.60 12.88 12.24
C GLY A 112 -20.40 14.13 12.14
#